data_7c5072293aec5de9ab84fd581d191e8c
#
_entry.id   7c5072293aec5de9ab84fd581d191e8c
#
_cell.length_a   1.000
_cell.length_b   1.000
_cell.length_c   1.000
_cell.angle_alpha   90.00
_cell.angle_beta   90.00
_cell.angle_gamma   90.00
#
_symmetry.space_group_name_H-M   'P 1'
#
loop_
_entity.id
_entity.type
_entity.pdbx_description
1 polymer ?
#
loop_
_entity_poly.entity_id
_entity_poly.type
_entity_poly.pdbx_seq_one_letter_code
_entity_poly.pdbx_strand_id
1 'polypeptide(L)'
;MKFSYNWIRELVDGLDTDPKHLEQLITIKTAECEGIEPFEGSQPGCATDSIIEIDNKSITHRPDLWGHAGMAREVAAITRRPFLDPVRVDLVPAGPSPARISIEDFELCPRYSALVFENISVQPSPAWLQCRL
;
A
#
# COMPACT_ATOMS: atom_id res chain seq x y z
N MET A 1 -7.21 2.01 -10.99
CA MET A 1 -6.92 2.01 -9.52
C MET A 1 -6.25 3.32 -9.17
N LYS A 2 -6.55 3.85 -7.96
CA LYS A 2 -6.01 5.14 -7.51
C LYS A 2 -4.90 4.95 -6.48
N PHE A 3 -3.78 5.63 -6.69
CA PHE A 3 -2.60 5.58 -5.83
C PHE A 3 -2.22 6.97 -5.37
N SER A 4 -2.02 7.13 -4.06
CA SER A 4 -1.48 8.33 -3.45
C SER A 4 0.02 8.44 -3.77
N TYR A 5 0.44 9.54 -4.39
CA TYR A 5 1.84 9.83 -4.65
C TYR A 5 2.61 10.01 -3.33
N ASN A 6 2.04 10.72 -2.36
CA ASN A 6 2.67 10.93 -1.07
C ASN A 6 2.93 9.60 -0.34
N TRP A 7 1.98 8.67 -0.40
CA TRP A 7 2.16 7.37 0.22
C TRP A 7 3.22 6.52 -0.49
N ILE A 8 3.26 6.55 -1.82
CA ILE A 8 4.35 5.92 -2.58
C ILE A 8 5.70 6.52 -2.18
N ARG A 9 5.79 7.87 -2.09
CA ARG A 9 7.01 8.58 -1.72
C ARG A 9 7.53 8.21 -0.33
N GLU A 10 6.65 7.92 0.63
CA GLU A 10 7.06 7.45 1.95
C GLU A 10 7.71 6.06 1.92
N LEU A 11 7.39 5.24 0.94
CA LEU A 11 7.89 3.87 0.78
C LEU A 11 9.08 3.75 -0.19
N VAL A 12 9.50 4.85 -0.81
CA VAL A 12 10.64 4.89 -1.74
C VAL A 12 11.62 5.96 -1.29
N ASP A 13 12.78 5.52 -0.81
CA ASP A 13 13.77 6.42 -0.24
C ASP A 13 14.30 7.43 -1.28
N GLY A 14 14.24 8.71 -0.89
CA GLY A 14 14.71 9.80 -1.74
C GLY A 14 13.93 9.97 -3.05
N LEU A 15 12.67 9.54 -3.14
CA LEU A 15 11.82 9.79 -4.30
C LEU A 15 11.51 11.29 -4.39
N ASP A 16 12.14 11.95 -5.34
CA ASP A 16 12.03 13.39 -5.65
C ASP A 16 11.46 13.66 -7.05
N THR A 17 11.06 12.58 -7.74
CA THR A 17 10.48 12.66 -9.09
C THR A 17 9.13 13.37 -9.03
N ASP A 18 8.94 14.38 -9.87
CA ASP A 18 7.64 15.06 -9.99
C ASP A 18 6.52 14.03 -10.29
N PRO A 19 5.32 14.18 -9.67
CA PRO A 19 4.22 13.23 -9.84
C PRO A 19 3.83 12.97 -11.30
N LYS A 20 3.84 14.01 -12.14
CA LYS A 20 3.50 13.90 -13.56
C LYS A 20 4.58 13.17 -14.35
N HIS A 21 5.84 13.38 -14.00
CA HIS A 21 6.93 12.61 -14.60
C HIS A 21 6.92 11.16 -14.13
N LEU A 22 6.57 10.90 -12.86
CA LEU A 22 6.41 9.55 -12.34
C LEU A 22 5.29 8.79 -13.06
N GLU A 23 4.14 9.43 -13.30
CA GLU A 23 3.03 8.88 -14.07
C GLU A 23 3.50 8.42 -15.46
N GLN A 24 4.27 9.25 -16.17
CA GLN A 24 4.85 8.90 -17.47
C GLN A 24 5.80 7.70 -17.38
N LEU A 25 6.64 7.65 -16.34
CA LEU A 25 7.55 6.52 -16.13
C LEU A 25 6.81 5.22 -15.87
N ILE A 26 5.74 5.25 -15.07
CA ILE A 26 4.89 4.08 -14.83
C ILE A 26 4.23 3.63 -16.13
N THR A 27 3.66 4.55 -16.90
CA THR A 27 3.01 4.25 -18.18
C THR A 27 3.97 3.55 -19.15
N ILE A 28 5.20 4.04 -19.26
CA ILE A 28 6.17 3.48 -20.22
C ILE A 28 6.72 2.13 -19.75
N LYS A 29 6.87 1.91 -18.44
CA LYS A 29 7.65 0.78 -17.92
C LYS A 29 6.82 -0.32 -17.27
N THR A 30 5.60 -0.02 -16.82
CA THR A 30 4.82 -0.96 -16.00
C THR A 30 3.39 -1.12 -16.50
N ALA A 31 2.59 -0.06 -16.49
CA ALA A 31 1.17 -0.12 -16.77
C ALA A 31 0.62 1.24 -17.19
N GLU A 32 -0.37 1.24 -18.03
CA GLU A 32 -1.04 2.46 -18.51
C GLU A 32 -1.65 3.23 -17.34
N CYS A 33 -1.29 4.51 -17.23
CA CYS A 33 -1.92 5.46 -16.34
C CYS A 33 -3.03 6.21 -17.08
N GLU A 34 -4.20 6.28 -16.48
CA GLU A 34 -5.37 6.98 -17.04
C GLU A 34 -5.32 8.49 -16.76
N GLY A 35 -4.50 8.90 -15.76
CA GLY A 35 -4.30 10.30 -15.43
C GLY A 35 -3.77 10.53 -14.03
N ILE A 36 -3.65 11.82 -13.71
CA ILE A 36 -3.26 12.29 -12.38
C ILE A 36 -4.20 13.41 -11.94
N GLU A 37 -4.72 13.32 -10.73
CA GLU A 37 -5.64 14.28 -10.16
C GLU A 37 -5.04 14.90 -8.88
N PRO A 38 -5.13 16.24 -8.70
CA PRO A 38 -4.79 16.86 -7.42
C PRO A 38 -5.82 16.47 -6.36
N PHE A 39 -5.35 16.29 -5.14
CA PHE A 39 -6.18 15.98 -3.98
C PHE A 39 -5.89 16.96 -2.84
N GLU A 40 -6.89 17.72 -2.42
CA GLU A 40 -6.75 18.77 -1.41
C GLU A 40 -6.76 18.25 0.04
N GLY A 41 -6.87 16.93 0.21
CA GLY A 41 -7.04 16.30 1.52
C GLY A 41 -8.51 16.06 1.86
N SER A 42 -8.77 15.01 2.65
CA SER A 42 -10.13 14.60 3.03
C SER A 42 -10.76 15.50 4.11
N GLN A 43 -9.93 16.23 4.86
CA GLN A 43 -10.35 17.12 5.96
C GLN A 43 -9.25 18.14 6.28
N PRO A 44 -9.58 19.22 7.04
CA PRO A 44 -8.60 20.21 7.47
C PRO A 44 -7.42 19.57 8.21
N GLY A 45 -6.20 19.91 7.80
CA GLY A 45 -4.96 19.36 8.36
C GLY A 45 -4.39 18.14 7.63
N CYS A 46 -5.11 17.56 6.68
CA CYS A 46 -4.53 16.58 5.76
C CYS A 46 -3.65 17.27 4.71
N ALA A 47 -2.54 16.63 4.36
CA ALA A 47 -1.68 17.14 3.30
C ALA A 47 -2.37 17.02 1.93
N THR A 48 -2.08 17.98 1.05
CA THR A 48 -2.41 17.85 -0.38
C THR A 48 -1.61 16.72 -1.00
N ASP A 49 -2.16 16.09 -2.03
CA ASP A 49 -1.57 14.94 -2.69
C ASP A 49 -1.80 15.00 -4.21
N SER A 50 -1.18 14.08 -4.91
CA SER A 50 -1.47 13.79 -6.31
C SER A 50 -1.89 12.33 -6.44
N ILE A 51 -3.07 12.10 -6.97
CA ILE A 51 -3.62 10.75 -7.13
C ILE A 51 -3.35 10.27 -8.55
N ILE A 52 -2.54 9.24 -8.66
CA ILE A 52 -2.22 8.58 -9.95
C ILE A 52 -3.25 7.48 -10.18
N GLU A 53 -3.96 7.55 -11.30
CA GLU A 53 -4.92 6.52 -11.69
C GLU A 53 -4.32 5.57 -12.72
N ILE A 54 -4.31 4.27 -12.42
CA ILE A 54 -3.74 3.22 -13.25
C ILE A 54 -4.85 2.31 -13.74
N ASP A 55 -4.83 1.96 -15.03
CA ASP A 55 -5.77 1.00 -15.60
C ASP A 55 -5.59 -0.39 -14.99
N ASN A 56 -6.64 -0.87 -14.35
CA ASN A 56 -6.64 -2.19 -13.70
C ASN A 56 -6.40 -3.34 -14.68
N LYS A 57 -6.84 -3.21 -15.91
CA LYS A 57 -6.71 -4.27 -16.92
C LYS A 57 -5.25 -4.54 -17.26
N SER A 58 -4.42 -3.49 -17.21
CA SER A 58 -2.98 -3.59 -17.48
C SER A 58 -2.22 -4.39 -16.43
N ILE A 59 -2.76 -4.54 -15.21
CA ILE A 59 -2.09 -5.18 -14.07
C ILE A 59 -2.84 -6.38 -13.49
N THR A 60 -3.81 -6.95 -14.20
CA THR A 60 -4.57 -8.13 -13.73
C THR A 60 -3.70 -9.34 -13.42
N HIS A 61 -2.59 -9.50 -14.14
CA HIS A 61 -1.61 -10.57 -13.96
C HIS A 61 -0.57 -10.27 -12.87
N ARG A 62 -0.61 -9.08 -12.26
CA ARG A 62 0.32 -8.59 -11.24
C ARG A 62 -0.43 -8.21 -9.95
N PRO A 63 -0.94 -9.20 -9.19
CA PRO A 63 -1.69 -8.94 -7.96
C PRO A 63 -0.85 -8.20 -6.90
N ASP A 64 0.46 -8.29 -6.98
CA ASP A 64 1.39 -7.54 -6.16
C ASP A 64 1.28 -6.02 -6.33
N LEU A 65 0.84 -5.53 -7.50
CA LEU A 65 0.64 -4.11 -7.80
C LEU A 65 -0.73 -3.57 -7.36
N TRP A 66 -1.56 -4.37 -6.72
CA TRP A 66 -2.91 -3.98 -6.28
C TRP A 66 -2.93 -3.27 -4.92
N GLY A 67 -1.82 -2.71 -4.52
CA GLY A 67 -1.70 -1.94 -3.28
C GLY A 67 -0.48 -1.01 -3.28
N HIS A 68 -0.51 0.00 -2.41
CA HIS A 68 0.54 1.03 -2.36
C HIS A 68 1.94 0.45 -2.13
N ALA A 69 2.08 -0.57 -1.28
CA ALA A 69 3.39 -1.17 -1.02
C ALA A 69 3.98 -1.88 -2.26
N GLY A 70 3.16 -2.62 -3.00
CA GLY A 70 3.59 -3.27 -4.24
C GLY A 70 3.91 -2.26 -5.33
N MET A 71 3.06 -1.25 -5.52
CA MET A 71 3.30 -0.16 -6.48
C MET A 71 4.55 0.64 -6.09
N ALA A 72 4.78 0.92 -4.82
CA ALA A 72 6.00 1.60 -4.36
C ALA A 72 7.26 0.77 -4.64
N ARG A 73 7.20 -0.56 -4.50
CA ARG A 73 8.31 -1.45 -4.88
C ARG A 73 8.61 -1.38 -6.37
N GLU A 74 7.59 -1.32 -7.20
CA GLU A 74 7.74 -1.14 -8.65
C GLU A 74 8.34 0.23 -8.96
N VAL A 75 7.84 1.30 -8.35
CA VAL A 75 8.39 2.67 -8.48
C VAL A 75 9.85 2.72 -8.04
N ALA A 76 10.19 2.07 -6.94
CA ALA A 76 11.58 1.96 -6.47
C ALA A 76 12.48 1.32 -7.55
N ALA A 77 12.02 0.25 -8.18
CA ALA A 77 12.75 -0.43 -9.24
C ALA A 77 12.92 0.46 -10.49
N ILE A 78 11.86 1.09 -10.99
CA ILE A 78 11.92 1.92 -12.20
C ILE A 78 12.69 3.22 -12.01
N THR A 79 12.73 3.76 -10.78
CA THR A 79 13.50 4.96 -10.42
C THR A 79 14.89 4.65 -9.89
N ARG A 80 15.22 3.37 -9.68
CA ARG A 80 16.49 2.90 -9.08
C ARG A 80 16.74 3.47 -7.68
N ARG A 81 15.69 3.58 -6.89
CA ARG A 81 15.73 4.03 -5.49
C ARG A 81 15.49 2.84 -4.55
N PRO A 82 15.96 2.90 -3.30
CA PRO A 82 15.66 1.86 -2.31
C PRO A 82 14.16 1.82 -1.97
N PHE A 83 13.61 0.62 -1.87
CA PHE A 83 12.27 0.40 -1.31
C PHE A 83 12.35 0.28 0.20
N LEU A 84 11.52 1.04 0.90
CA LEU A 84 11.35 0.98 2.36
C LEU A 84 10.17 0.05 2.67
N ASP A 85 10.48 -1.19 3.05
CA ASP A 85 9.43 -2.18 3.36
C ASP A 85 8.67 -1.76 4.62
N PRO A 86 7.34 -1.53 4.54
CA PRO A 86 6.54 -1.16 5.70
C PRO A 86 6.27 -2.33 6.65
N VAL A 87 6.60 -3.55 6.27
CA VAL A 87 6.34 -4.75 7.07
C VAL A 87 7.29 -4.80 8.28
N ARG A 88 6.70 -4.74 9.45
CA ARG A 88 7.40 -4.79 10.75
C ARG A 88 7.28 -6.18 11.36
N VAL A 89 8.13 -7.10 10.93
CA VAL A 89 8.14 -8.49 11.44
C VAL A 89 8.47 -8.54 12.94
N ASP A 90 9.23 -7.57 13.44
CA ASP A 90 9.58 -7.41 14.84
C ASP A 90 8.37 -7.14 15.75
N LEU A 91 7.26 -6.68 15.20
CA LEU A 91 6.00 -6.47 15.92
C LEU A 91 5.15 -7.74 16.04
N VAL A 92 5.49 -8.79 15.30
CA VAL A 92 4.76 -10.07 15.41
C VAL A 92 5.18 -10.76 16.71
N PRO A 93 4.22 -11.10 17.61
CA PRO A 93 4.55 -11.76 18.86
C PRO A 93 5.31 -13.07 18.65
N ALA A 94 6.42 -13.23 19.34
CA ALA A 94 7.15 -14.49 19.37
C ALA A 94 6.48 -15.44 20.40
N GLY A 95 6.25 -16.69 20.02
CA GLY A 95 5.72 -17.72 20.91
C GLY A 95 4.39 -18.32 20.41
N PRO A 96 3.83 -19.26 21.19
CA PRO A 96 2.59 -19.92 20.83
C PRO A 96 1.41 -18.93 20.87
N SER A 97 0.55 -19.01 19.88
CA SER A 97 -0.69 -18.23 19.87
C SER A 97 -1.62 -18.67 21.01
N PRO A 98 -2.25 -17.74 21.75
CA PRO A 98 -3.30 -18.10 22.71
C PRO A 98 -4.58 -18.62 22.04
N ALA A 99 -4.77 -18.36 20.75
CA ALA A 99 -5.90 -18.84 20.00
C ALA A 99 -5.61 -20.19 19.33
N ARG A 100 -6.53 -21.13 19.49
CA ARG A 100 -6.50 -22.41 18.79
C ARG A 100 -7.28 -22.30 17.49
N ILE A 101 -6.62 -22.58 16.35
CA ILE A 101 -7.23 -22.60 15.02
C ILE A 101 -7.32 -24.04 14.55
N SER A 102 -8.49 -24.42 14.01
CA SER A 102 -8.73 -25.72 13.38
C SER A 102 -9.26 -25.46 11.97
N ILE A 103 -8.69 -26.16 10.99
CA ILE A 103 -9.18 -26.18 9.60
C ILE A 103 -9.83 -27.54 9.39
N GLU A 104 -11.14 -27.55 9.13
CA GLU A 104 -11.92 -28.77 8.92
C GLU A 104 -11.72 -29.34 7.51
N ASP A 105 -11.55 -28.48 6.53
CA ASP A 105 -11.37 -28.83 5.13
C ASP A 105 -10.12 -28.16 4.54
N PHE A 106 -9.04 -28.93 4.43
CA PHE A 106 -7.77 -28.45 3.89
C PHE A 106 -7.77 -28.29 2.36
N GLU A 107 -8.68 -28.92 1.63
CA GLU A 107 -8.79 -28.74 0.19
C GLU A 107 -9.37 -27.36 -0.15
N LEU A 108 -10.39 -26.96 0.61
CA LEU A 108 -11.03 -25.65 0.42
C LEU A 108 -10.24 -24.50 1.09
N CYS A 109 -9.60 -24.74 2.22
CA CYS A 109 -8.81 -23.74 2.95
C CYS A 109 -7.46 -24.33 3.37
N PRO A 110 -6.46 -24.31 2.47
CA PRO A 110 -5.15 -24.91 2.75
C PRO A 110 -4.32 -24.15 3.79
N ARG A 111 -4.68 -22.87 4.08
CA ARG A 111 -3.98 -22.04 5.05
C ARG A 111 -4.87 -20.96 5.64
N TYR A 112 -4.84 -20.83 6.95
CA TYR A 112 -5.43 -19.71 7.68
C TYR A 112 -4.40 -19.12 8.64
N SER A 113 -4.27 -17.81 8.66
CA SER A 113 -3.34 -17.09 9.55
C SER A 113 -4.13 -16.09 10.40
N ALA A 114 -3.81 -16.00 11.68
CA ALA A 114 -4.45 -15.07 12.59
C ALA A 114 -3.45 -14.49 13.59
N LEU A 115 -3.72 -13.28 14.04
CA LEU A 115 -3.05 -12.62 15.16
C LEU A 115 -4.09 -12.30 16.24
N VAL A 116 -3.72 -12.47 17.49
CA VAL A 116 -4.58 -12.13 18.63
C VAL A 116 -4.12 -10.81 19.21
N PHE A 117 -5.06 -9.88 19.35
CA PHE A 117 -4.85 -8.60 20.00
C PHE A 117 -5.70 -8.54 21.27
N GLU A 118 -5.08 -8.16 22.39
CA GLU A 118 -5.75 -7.99 23.68
C GLU A 118 -5.79 -6.51 24.06
N ASN A 119 -6.63 -6.17 25.04
CA ASN A 119 -6.78 -4.81 25.58
C ASN A 119 -7.11 -3.76 24.52
N ILE A 120 -7.94 -4.12 23.56
CA ILE A 120 -8.39 -3.22 22.49
C ILE A 120 -9.53 -2.36 23.01
N SER A 121 -9.45 -1.05 22.74
CA SER A 121 -10.58 -0.13 22.91
C SER A 121 -10.98 0.45 21.56
N VAL A 122 -12.29 0.49 21.28
CA VAL A 122 -12.82 1.11 20.07
C VAL A 122 -12.75 2.63 20.24
N GLN A 123 -12.02 3.29 19.35
CA GLN A 123 -11.82 4.73 19.32
C GLN A 123 -11.86 5.25 17.89
N PRO A 124 -12.08 6.55 17.66
CA PRO A 124 -11.86 7.14 16.34
C PRO A 124 -10.46 6.84 15.81
N SER A 125 -10.35 6.57 14.53
CA SER A 125 -9.04 6.34 13.89
C SER A 125 -8.10 7.54 14.13
N PRO A 126 -6.80 7.32 14.31
CA PRO A 126 -5.85 8.43 14.43
C PRO A 126 -5.88 9.32 13.18
N ALA A 127 -5.61 10.61 13.35
CA ALA A 127 -5.73 11.61 12.28
C ALA A 127 -4.96 11.22 11.01
N TRP A 128 -3.75 10.69 11.16
CA TRP A 128 -2.95 10.24 10.01
C TRP A 128 -3.63 9.16 9.17
N LEU A 129 -4.37 8.24 9.82
CA LEU A 129 -5.10 7.18 9.13
C LEU A 129 -6.37 7.74 8.46
N GLN A 130 -7.07 8.66 9.14
CA GLN A 130 -8.22 9.35 8.56
C GLN A 130 -7.84 10.15 7.31
N CYS A 131 -6.65 10.75 7.27
CA CYS A 131 -6.17 11.47 6.10
C CYS A 131 -5.81 10.55 4.91
N ARG A 132 -5.61 9.26 5.15
CA ARG A 132 -5.27 8.28 4.10
C ARG A 132 -6.45 7.53 3.52
N LEU A 133 -7.56 7.48 4.27
CA LEU A 133 -8.79 6.78 3.90
C LEU A 133 -9.83 7.73 3.32
#